data_c2da2b0eab5603143fe4ae959cf1ab2b
#
_entry.id   c2da2b0eab5603143fe4ae959cf1ab2b
#
_cell.length_a   1.000
_cell.length_b   1.000
_cell.length_c   1.000
_cell.angle_alpha   90.00
_cell.angle_beta   90.00
_cell.angle_gamma   90.00
#
_symmetry.space_group_name_H-M   'P 1'
#
loop_
_entity.id
_entity.type
_entity.pdbx_description
1 polymer ?
#
loop_
_entity_poly.entity_id
_entity_poly.type
_entity_poly.pdbx_seq_one_letter_code
_entity_poly.pdbx_strand_id
1 'polypeptide(L)'
;MTLSGGEPFSQPEEHAQLAQLLHQNGYEVAAYTGYTFEQLLEGTPQQRHLLENIDVLVDGPFIAAQKNLSLRFRGSSNQRLIDMKKTRAAGEVILWDEAQ
;
A
#
# COMPACT_ATOMS: atom_id res chain seq x y z
N MET A 1 -1.57 -0.35 -11.70
CA MET A 1 -0.97 1.00 -11.56
C MET A 1 -0.42 1.18 -10.16
N THR A 2 0.72 1.79 -10.06
CA THR A 2 1.39 2.03 -8.77
C THR A 2 1.43 3.51 -8.47
N LEU A 3 0.95 3.90 -7.28
CA LEU A 3 1.06 5.27 -6.81
C LEU A 3 2.47 5.49 -6.29
N SER A 4 3.22 6.37 -6.95
CA SER A 4 4.63 6.63 -6.62
C SER A 4 4.91 8.13 -6.71
N GLY A 5 6.17 8.54 -6.49
CA GLY A 5 6.57 9.94 -6.59
C GLY A 5 6.44 10.72 -5.30
N GLY A 6 6.60 10.07 -4.15
CA GLY A 6 6.49 10.63 -2.82
C GLY A 6 5.60 9.79 -1.95
N GLU A 7 5.23 10.31 -0.78
CA GLU A 7 4.36 9.58 0.14
C GLU A 7 2.90 9.81 -0.24
N PRO A 8 2.17 8.80 -0.80
CA PRO A 8 0.78 9.01 -1.23
C PRO A 8 -0.14 9.44 -0.08
N PHE A 9 0.16 8.97 1.14
CA PHE A 9 -0.68 9.25 2.30
C PHE A 9 -0.42 10.62 2.92
N SER A 10 0.52 11.40 2.38
CA SER A 10 0.66 12.81 2.73
C SER A 10 -0.33 13.70 1.96
N GLN A 11 -0.86 13.22 0.84
CA GLN A 11 -1.91 13.88 0.06
C GLN A 11 -3.00 12.86 -0.27
N PRO A 12 -3.70 12.37 0.75
CA PRO A 12 -4.56 11.21 0.57
C PRO A 12 -5.79 11.47 -0.29
N GLU A 13 -6.35 12.67 -0.27
CA GLU A 13 -7.56 12.98 -1.05
C GLU A 13 -7.29 12.90 -2.55
N GLU A 14 -6.20 13.51 -3.00
CA GLU A 14 -5.83 13.50 -4.42
C GLU A 14 -5.54 12.08 -4.91
N HIS A 15 -4.82 11.31 -4.11
CA HIS A 15 -4.49 9.94 -4.46
C HIS A 15 -5.71 9.02 -4.41
N ALA A 16 -6.64 9.27 -3.49
CA ALA A 16 -7.89 8.50 -3.45
C ALA A 16 -8.73 8.74 -4.72
N GLN A 17 -8.80 9.99 -5.18
CA GLN A 17 -9.50 10.31 -6.42
C GLN A 17 -8.85 9.61 -7.61
N LEU A 18 -7.53 9.62 -7.68
CA LEU A 18 -6.79 8.94 -8.74
C LEU A 18 -7.03 7.43 -8.68
N ALA A 19 -6.99 6.84 -7.49
CA ALA A 19 -7.23 5.41 -7.33
C ALA A 19 -8.64 5.02 -7.79
N GLN A 20 -9.65 5.83 -7.46
CA GLN A 20 -11.01 5.59 -7.90
C GLN A 20 -11.12 5.66 -9.42
N LEU A 21 -10.46 6.64 -10.04
CA LEU A 21 -10.46 6.77 -11.50
C LEU A 21 -9.78 5.55 -12.16
N LEU A 22 -8.69 5.07 -11.58
CA LEU A 22 -8.00 3.89 -12.10
C LEU A 22 -8.89 2.65 -12.00
N HIS A 23 -9.61 2.47 -10.88
CA HIS A 23 -10.55 1.37 -10.73
C HIS A 23 -11.68 1.43 -11.76
N GLN A 24 -12.19 2.62 -12.05
CA GLN A 24 -13.23 2.81 -13.06
C GLN A 24 -12.76 2.39 -14.45
N ASN A 25 -11.45 2.43 -14.69
CA ASN A 25 -10.84 2.04 -15.95
C ASN A 25 -10.28 0.60 -15.92
N GLY A 26 -10.60 -0.18 -14.90
CA GLY A 26 -10.24 -1.59 -14.82
C GLY A 26 -8.84 -1.88 -14.30
N TYR A 27 -8.16 -0.90 -13.70
CA TYR A 27 -6.82 -1.09 -13.16
C TYR A 27 -6.84 -1.47 -11.69
N GLU A 28 -5.91 -2.31 -11.28
CA GLU A 28 -5.59 -2.49 -9.87
C GLU A 28 -4.62 -1.40 -9.43
N VAL A 29 -4.72 -1.02 -8.15
CA VAL A 29 -3.92 0.08 -7.59
C VAL A 29 -3.01 -0.46 -6.51
N ALA A 30 -1.70 -0.24 -6.68
CA ALA A 30 -0.69 -0.53 -5.68
C ALA A 30 -0.11 0.77 -5.15
N ALA A 31 0.30 0.77 -3.89
CA ALA A 31 0.92 1.95 -3.28
C ALA A 31 2.08 1.55 -2.39
N TYR A 32 3.14 2.35 -2.42
CA TYR A 32 4.24 2.28 -1.47
C TYR A 32 4.05 3.37 -0.44
N THR A 33 4.23 3.05 0.83
CA THR A 33 4.14 4.03 1.90
C THR A 33 5.25 3.79 2.93
N GLY A 34 5.74 4.88 3.54
CA GLY A 34 6.66 4.80 4.66
C GLY A 34 5.97 4.52 6.00
N TYR A 35 4.64 4.61 6.04
CA TYR A 35 3.86 4.26 7.23
C TYR A 35 3.59 2.77 7.27
N THR A 36 3.28 2.24 8.46
CA THR A 36 2.76 0.88 8.56
C THR A 36 1.25 0.90 8.34
N PHE A 37 0.69 -0.27 7.96
CA PHE A 37 -0.75 -0.42 7.81
C PHE A 37 -1.49 -0.01 9.10
N GLU A 38 -0.94 -0.42 10.25
CA GLU A 38 -1.51 -0.09 11.55
C GLU A 38 -1.53 1.42 11.82
N GLN A 39 -0.46 2.11 11.44
CA GLN A 39 -0.41 3.57 11.55
C GLN A 39 -1.47 4.23 10.68
N LEU A 40 -1.69 3.72 9.49
CA LEU A 40 -2.69 4.27 8.58
C LEU A 40 -4.11 4.05 9.07
N LEU A 41 -4.37 2.93 9.74
CA LEU A 41 -5.68 2.66 10.36
C LEU A 41 -6.00 3.67 11.46
N GLU A 42 -4.97 4.14 12.17
CA GLU A 42 -5.11 5.14 13.23
C GLU A 42 -4.96 6.56 12.71
N GLY A 43 -4.76 6.73 11.40
CA GLY A 43 -4.57 8.03 10.78
C GLY A 43 -5.85 8.82 10.58
N THR A 44 -5.78 9.82 9.69
CA THR A 44 -6.93 10.68 9.38
C THR A 44 -8.00 9.89 8.61
N PRO A 45 -9.26 10.36 8.61
CA PRO A 45 -10.30 9.75 7.76
C PRO A 45 -9.92 9.73 6.28
N GLN A 46 -9.21 10.76 5.80
CA GLN A 46 -8.76 10.84 4.42
C GLN A 46 -7.71 9.76 4.11
N GLN A 47 -6.80 9.51 5.04
CA GLN A 47 -5.81 8.44 4.88
C GLN A 47 -6.48 7.06 4.85
N ARG A 48 -7.47 6.83 5.71
CA ARG A 48 -8.24 5.59 5.71
C ARG A 48 -9.04 5.43 4.42
N HIS A 49 -9.58 6.53 3.89
CA HIS A 49 -10.31 6.50 2.62
C HIS A 49 -9.39 6.09 1.47
N LEU A 50 -8.18 6.65 1.40
CA LEU A 50 -7.20 6.22 0.40
C LEU A 50 -6.86 4.74 0.57
N LEU A 51 -6.65 4.30 1.82
CA LEU A 51 -6.30 2.91 2.11
C LEU A 51 -7.37 1.94 1.58
N GLU A 52 -8.65 2.32 1.65
CA GLU A 52 -9.76 1.52 1.14
C GLU A 52 -9.76 1.39 -0.38
N ASN A 53 -9.05 2.27 -1.07
CA ASN A 53 -8.97 2.27 -2.54
C ASN A 53 -7.67 1.63 -3.05
N ILE A 54 -6.85 1.07 -2.18
CA ILE A 54 -5.61 0.41 -2.54
C ILE A 54 -5.84 -1.10 -2.58
N ASP A 55 -5.34 -1.76 -3.62
CA ASP A 55 -5.45 -3.21 -3.78
C ASP A 55 -4.24 -3.93 -3.21
N VAL A 56 -3.04 -3.35 -3.40
CA VAL A 56 -1.78 -3.91 -2.89
C VAL A 56 -1.03 -2.78 -2.19
N LEU A 57 -0.66 -2.99 -0.93
CA LEU A 57 0.08 -2.00 -0.15
C LEU A 57 1.45 -2.56 0.22
N VAL A 58 2.51 -1.83 -0.16
CA VAL A 58 3.85 -2.10 0.35
C VAL A 58 4.07 -1.12 1.50
N ASP A 59 4.02 -1.61 2.75
CA ASP A 59 4.06 -0.75 3.92
C ASP A 59 5.40 -0.81 4.64
N GLY A 60 5.65 0.23 5.45
CA GLY A 60 6.84 0.35 6.26
C GLY A 60 7.94 1.16 5.59
N PRO A 61 8.79 1.83 6.39
CA PRO A 61 9.85 2.67 5.85
C PRO A 61 10.93 1.83 5.17
N PHE A 62 11.54 2.39 4.11
CA PHE A 62 12.72 1.78 3.52
C PHE A 62 13.88 1.91 4.51
N ILE A 63 14.49 0.79 4.88
CA ILE A 63 15.64 0.75 5.78
C ILE A 63 16.84 0.23 5.00
N ALA A 64 17.85 1.10 4.77
CA ALA A 64 18.99 0.76 3.95
C ALA A 64 19.77 -0.45 4.49
N ALA A 65 19.85 -0.61 5.82
CA ALA A 65 20.51 -1.74 6.43
C ALA A 65 19.81 -3.08 6.15
N GLN A 66 18.56 -3.05 5.74
CA GLN A 66 17.77 -4.24 5.40
C GLN A 66 17.50 -4.33 3.90
N LYS A 67 18.18 -3.51 3.10
CA LYS A 67 18.04 -3.52 1.65
C LYS A 67 18.35 -4.91 1.09
N ASN A 68 17.47 -5.40 0.21
CA ASN A 68 17.66 -6.69 -0.43
C ASN A 68 17.13 -6.61 -1.86
N LEU A 69 18.03 -6.67 -2.83
CA LEU A 69 17.69 -6.54 -4.25
C LEU A 69 16.95 -7.76 -4.81
N SER A 70 16.94 -8.88 -4.08
CA SER A 70 16.22 -10.08 -4.52
C SER A 70 14.74 -10.04 -4.13
N LEU A 71 14.30 -9.07 -3.32
CA LEU A 71 12.90 -8.95 -2.93
C LEU A 71 12.08 -8.38 -4.08
N ARG A 72 10.93 -9.00 -4.34
CA ARG A 72 9.96 -8.49 -5.30
C ARG A 72 9.15 -7.36 -4.67
N PHE A 73 9.03 -6.23 -5.38
CA PHE A 73 8.17 -5.11 -5.02
C PHE A 73 8.53 -4.40 -3.71
N ARG A 74 9.51 -4.88 -2.97
CA ARG A 74 9.97 -4.29 -1.71
C ARG A 74 11.41 -3.86 -1.83
N GLY A 75 11.77 -2.72 -1.21
CA GLY A 75 13.15 -2.24 -1.21
C GLY A 75 13.96 -2.74 -0.03
N SER A 76 13.30 -3.14 1.06
CA SER A 76 13.96 -3.64 2.27
C SER A 76 13.12 -4.74 2.91
N SER A 77 13.78 -5.61 3.68
CA SER A 77 13.15 -6.81 4.24
C SER A 77 12.08 -6.52 5.30
N ASN A 78 12.11 -5.33 5.91
CA ASN A 78 11.09 -4.93 6.89
C ASN A 78 9.75 -4.53 6.25
N GLN A 79 9.75 -4.24 4.93
CA GLN A 79 8.53 -3.84 4.24
C GLN A 79 7.66 -5.07 3.95
N ARG A 80 6.34 -4.89 4.10
CA ARG A 80 5.39 -5.97 3.86
C ARG A 80 4.63 -5.70 2.56
N LEU A 81 4.38 -6.75 1.81
CA LEU A 81 3.51 -6.69 0.63
C LEU A 81 2.14 -7.23 1.05
N ILE A 82 1.18 -6.34 1.22
CA ILE A 82 -0.14 -6.65 1.81
C ILE A 82 -1.19 -6.75 0.70
N ASP A 83 -1.93 -7.86 0.69
CA ASP A 83 -3.12 -8.00 -0.15
C ASP A 83 -4.28 -7.29 0.54
N MET A 84 -4.60 -6.10 0.08
CA MET A 84 -5.60 -5.27 0.74
C MET A 84 -7.02 -5.83 0.59
N LYS A 85 -7.32 -6.48 -0.53
CA LYS A 85 -8.65 -7.07 -0.74
C LYS A 85 -8.89 -8.19 0.28
N LYS A 86 -7.93 -9.10 0.44
CA LYS A 86 -8.03 -10.19 1.40
C LYS A 86 -7.97 -9.68 2.83
N THR A 87 -7.15 -8.66 3.09
CA THR A 87 -7.03 -8.04 4.41
C THR A 87 -8.36 -7.45 4.86
N ARG A 88 -9.05 -6.72 4.00
CA ARG A 88 -10.36 -6.15 4.34
C ARG A 88 -11.40 -7.25 4.59
N ALA A 89 -11.37 -8.30 3.81
CA ALA A 89 -12.32 -9.41 3.97
C ALA A 89 -12.07 -10.21 5.24
N ALA A 90 -10.81 -10.39 5.63
CA ALA A 90 -10.42 -11.18 6.79
C ALA A 90 -10.47 -10.41 8.10
N GLY A 91 -10.37 -9.07 8.05
CA GLY A 91 -10.25 -8.23 9.24
C GLY A 91 -8.87 -8.28 9.88
N GLU A 92 -7.87 -8.84 9.20
CA GLU A 92 -6.49 -8.90 9.66
C GLU A 92 -5.55 -8.82 8.46
N VAL A 93 -4.27 -8.49 8.70
CA VAL A 93 -3.29 -8.36 7.64
C VAL A 93 -3.05 -9.70 6.95
N ILE A 94 -3.31 -9.75 5.66
CA ILE A 94 -3.02 -10.91 4.81
C ILE A 94 -1.94 -10.49 3.81
N LEU A 95 -0.82 -11.18 3.83
CA LEU A 95 0.28 -10.88 2.93
C LEU A 95 -0.01 -11.41 1.53
N TRP A 96 0.47 -10.68 0.54
CA TRP A 96 0.41 -11.13 -0.85
C TRP A 96 1.27 -12.38 -1.01
N ASP A 97 0.76 -13.38 -1.71
CA ASP A 97 1.50 -14.61 -1.95
C ASP A 97 2.48 -14.43 -3.12
N GLU A 98 3.74 -14.17 -2.79
CA GLU A 98 4.79 -13.98 -3.78
C GLU A 98 5.32 -15.30 -4.36
N ALA A 99 4.93 -16.43 -3.78
CA ALA A 99 5.43 -17.74 -4.21
C ALA A 99 4.74 -18.26 -5.47
N GLN A 100 3.70 -17.59 -5.89
CA GLN A 100 2.95 -17.99 -7.09
C GLN A 100 3.40 -17.25 -8.33
#